data_3beebcd038fe35b18f07bb02ec376567
#
_entry.id   3beebcd038fe35b18f07bb02ec376567
#
_cell.length_a   1.000
_cell.length_b   1.000
_cell.length_c   1.000
_cell.angle_alpha   90.00
_cell.angle_beta   90.00
_cell.angle_gamma   90.00
#
_symmetry.space_group_name_H-M   'P 1'
#
loop_
_entity.id
_entity.type
_entity.pdbx_description
1 polymer ?
#
loop_
_entity_poly.entity_id
_entity_poly.type
_entity_poly.pdbx_seq_one_letter_code
_entity_poly.pdbx_strand_id
1 'polypeptide(L)'
;RNFPPMHPWCRCHYGVAVADWDEWQDDYYRKHSKLTDDEEAAVKRYISSDSYLINEKLRRQIDLSDDEKKFVADLDSALRKIPHYKGKLSRSLRFLYPEDVESFIKDYFVGNTVTYPEFLSTTFGSTYNPDGQVQIYIVGSKLGCDISKYNNKEKEVLYARDNKFKVLRHSKKNGVHNIYLWEEK
;
A
#
# COMPACT_ATOMS: atom_id res chain seq x y z
N ARG A 1 11.43 -25.81 -17.48
CA ARG A 1 11.43 -27.00 -16.57
C ARG A 1 10.43 -26.71 -15.46
N ASN A 2 9.30 -27.42 -15.47
CA ASN A 2 8.30 -27.35 -14.40
C ASN A 2 8.87 -28.09 -13.20
N PHE A 3 9.22 -27.37 -12.16
CA PHE A 3 9.48 -27.99 -10.87
C PHE A 3 8.14 -28.41 -10.25
N PRO A 4 8.03 -29.61 -9.69
CA PRO A 4 6.82 -30.00 -8.97
C PRO A 4 6.63 -29.07 -7.77
N PRO A 5 5.37 -28.78 -7.37
CA PRO A 5 5.11 -27.97 -6.19
C PRO A 5 5.74 -28.63 -4.99
N MET A 6 6.72 -27.97 -4.37
CA MET A 6 7.34 -28.51 -3.17
C MET A 6 6.34 -28.46 -2.02
N HIS A 7 6.07 -29.62 -1.46
CA HIS A 7 5.23 -29.77 -0.28
C HIS A 7 5.80 -28.92 0.86
N PRO A 8 5.00 -28.17 1.65
CA PRO A 8 5.49 -27.30 2.72
C PRO A 8 6.37 -28.00 3.76
N TRP A 9 6.33 -29.33 3.81
CA TRP A 9 7.08 -30.17 4.75
C TRP A 9 8.23 -30.96 4.10
N CYS A 10 8.51 -30.74 2.81
CA CYS A 10 9.59 -31.42 2.12
C CYS A 10 10.93 -30.75 2.46
N ARG A 11 11.80 -31.45 3.20
CA ARG A 11 13.18 -31.04 3.46
C ARG A 11 14.14 -31.36 2.30
N CYS A 12 13.66 -31.37 1.08
CA CYS A 12 14.48 -31.64 -0.11
C CYS A 12 15.32 -30.38 -0.41
N HIS A 13 16.55 -30.35 0.07
CA HIS A 13 17.54 -29.37 -0.33
C HIS A 13 18.03 -29.67 -1.75
N TYR A 14 17.46 -29.05 -2.74
CA TYR A 14 18.17 -28.77 -3.96
C TYR A 14 18.97 -27.48 -3.73
N GLY A 15 20.28 -27.54 -3.87
CA GLY A 15 21.20 -26.44 -3.59
C GLY A 15 21.15 -25.26 -4.57
N VAL A 16 19.95 -24.81 -4.88
CA VAL A 16 19.73 -23.49 -5.43
C VAL A 16 19.38 -22.61 -4.23
N ALA A 17 20.31 -21.78 -3.82
CA ALA A 17 20.04 -20.72 -2.89
C ALA A 17 18.92 -19.87 -3.47
N VAL A 18 17.68 -20.12 -3.08
CA VAL A 18 16.58 -19.18 -3.30
C VAL A 18 16.88 -18.05 -2.34
N ALA A 19 17.41 -16.96 -2.85
CA ALA A 19 17.88 -15.83 -2.06
C ALA A 19 16.76 -15.17 -1.22
N ASP A 20 15.51 -15.60 -1.39
CA ASP A 20 14.36 -15.08 -0.66
C ASP A 20 13.23 -16.13 -0.60
N TRP A 21 13.47 -17.23 0.13
CA TRP A 21 12.49 -18.31 0.31
C TRP A 21 11.18 -17.82 0.95
N ASP A 22 11.29 -16.91 1.90
CA ASP A 22 10.16 -16.35 2.62
C ASP A 22 9.30 -15.47 1.68
N GLU A 23 9.93 -14.67 0.83
CA GLU A 23 9.25 -13.87 -0.19
C GLU A 23 8.53 -14.77 -1.22
N TRP A 24 9.16 -15.87 -1.63
CA TRP A 24 8.55 -16.81 -2.56
C TRP A 24 7.35 -17.53 -1.93
N GLN A 25 7.44 -17.95 -0.67
CA GLN A 25 6.33 -18.59 0.04
C GLN A 25 5.15 -17.64 0.20
N ASP A 26 5.40 -16.37 0.55
CA ASP A 26 4.37 -15.35 0.69
C ASP A 26 3.69 -15.09 -0.66
N ASP A 27 4.44 -14.90 -1.74
CA ASP A 27 3.91 -14.72 -3.10
C ASP A 27 3.07 -15.93 -3.55
N TYR A 28 3.54 -17.15 -3.26
CA TYR A 28 2.80 -18.37 -3.59
C TYR A 28 1.48 -18.45 -2.82
N TYR A 29 1.52 -18.20 -1.51
CA TYR A 29 0.33 -18.20 -0.65
C TYR A 29 -0.71 -17.19 -1.14
N ARG A 30 -0.30 -15.96 -1.41
CA ARG A 30 -1.18 -14.88 -1.88
C ARG A 30 -1.82 -15.20 -3.23
N LYS A 31 -1.08 -15.79 -4.17
CA LYS A 31 -1.62 -16.20 -5.48
C LYS A 31 -2.67 -17.29 -5.41
N HIS A 32 -2.60 -18.16 -4.41
CA HIS A 32 -3.48 -19.32 -4.27
C HIS A 32 -4.56 -19.13 -3.19
N SER A 33 -4.49 -18.04 -2.42
CA SER A 33 -5.51 -17.71 -1.43
C SER A 33 -6.75 -17.12 -2.10
N LYS A 34 -7.91 -17.46 -1.54
CA LYS A 34 -9.19 -16.86 -1.93
C LYS A 34 -9.67 -15.94 -0.80
N LEU A 35 -10.23 -14.81 -1.17
CA LEU A 35 -10.93 -13.97 -0.22
C LEU A 35 -12.25 -14.62 0.19
N THR A 36 -12.64 -14.42 1.42
CA THR A 36 -14.01 -14.68 1.87
C THR A 36 -14.96 -13.60 1.34
N ASP A 37 -16.26 -13.83 1.42
CA ASP A 37 -17.26 -12.82 1.00
C ASP A 37 -17.14 -11.53 1.81
N ASP A 38 -16.86 -11.61 3.11
CA ASP A 38 -16.65 -10.44 3.98
C ASP A 38 -15.38 -9.67 3.60
N GLU A 39 -14.29 -10.37 3.32
CA GLU A 39 -13.03 -9.75 2.86
C GLU A 39 -13.19 -9.07 1.51
N GLU A 40 -13.90 -9.71 0.58
CA GLU A 40 -14.17 -9.11 -0.74
C GLU A 40 -15.10 -7.89 -0.61
N ALA A 41 -16.11 -7.97 0.25
CA ALA A 41 -16.99 -6.84 0.56
C ALA A 41 -16.21 -5.68 1.19
N ALA A 42 -15.24 -5.95 2.07
CA ALA A 42 -14.39 -4.93 2.67
C ALA A 42 -13.51 -4.22 1.61
N VAL A 43 -12.91 -4.95 0.67
CA VAL A 43 -12.16 -4.34 -0.43
C VAL A 43 -13.07 -3.46 -1.30
N LYS A 44 -14.27 -3.94 -1.65
CA LYS A 44 -15.24 -3.17 -2.43
C LYS A 44 -15.73 -1.92 -1.69
N ARG A 45 -15.92 -2.01 -0.37
CA ARG A 45 -16.28 -0.87 0.48
C ARG A 45 -15.15 0.16 0.52
N TYR A 46 -13.90 -0.29 0.61
CA TYR A 46 -12.74 0.62 0.65
C TYR A 46 -12.61 1.47 -0.62
N ILE A 47 -12.84 0.93 -1.80
CA ILE A 47 -12.79 1.69 -3.06
C ILE A 47 -13.96 2.66 -3.26
N SER A 48 -14.91 2.68 -2.33
CA SER A 48 -15.98 3.68 -2.28
C SER A 48 -15.56 4.92 -1.48
N SER A 49 -16.49 5.84 -1.27
CA SER A 49 -16.25 7.05 -0.47
C SER A 49 -15.95 6.79 1.02
N ASP A 50 -16.23 5.60 1.54
CA ASP A 50 -16.05 5.24 2.94
C ASP A 50 -14.57 5.26 3.35
N SER A 51 -13.64 5.03 2.40
CA SER A 51 -12.20 5.07 2.64
C SER A 51 -11.70 6.40 3.22
N TYR A 52 -12.31 7.51 2.82
CA TYR A 52 -11.90 8.84 3.31
C TYR A 52 -12.14 8.98 4.81
N LEU A 53 -13.35 8.60 5.27
CA LEU A 53 -13.72 8.71 6.68
C LEU A 53 -12.93 7.76 7.56
N ILE A 54 -12.76 6.51 7.12
CA ILE A 54 -12.02 5.51 7.91
C ILE A 54 -10.54 5.88 8.01
N ASN A 55 -9.91 6.31 6.91
CA ASN A 55 -8.52 6.71 6.91
C ASN A 55 -8.29 7.98 7.75
N GLU A 56 -9.23 8.92 7.77
CA GLU A 56 -9.15 10.09 8.66
C GLU A 56 -9.19 9.69 10.13
N LYS A 57 -10.12 8.80 10.52
CA LYS A 57 -10.21 8.29 11.89
C LYS A 57 -8.94 7.54 12.31
N LEU A 58 -8.42 6.68 11.46
CA LEU A 58 -7.18 5.95 11.70
C LEU A 58 -5.98 6.90 11.89
N ARG A 59 -5.85 7.90 11.02
CA ARG A 59 -4.78 8.91 11.09
C ARG A 59 -4.84 9.73 12.36
N ARG A 60 -6.05 10.08 12.81
CA ARG A 60 -6.27 10.88 14.02
C ARG A 60 -6.43 10.04 15.28
N GLN A 61 -6.34 8.71 15.17
CA GLN A 61 -6.53 7.79 16.29
C GLN A 61 -7.88 7.97 16.98
N ILE A 62 -8.94 8.24 16.21
CA ILE A 62 -10.31 8.36 16.68
C ILE A 62 -10.90 6.96 16.83
N ASP A 63 -11.66 6.74 17.90
CA ASP A 63 -12.33 5.47 18.16
C ASP A 63 -13.27 5.08 16.99
N LEU A 64 -13.13 3.83 16.57
CA LEU A 64 -13.96 3.24 15.54
C LEU A 64 -15.22 2.63 16.16
N SER A 65 -16.34 2.73 15.47
CA SER A 65 -17.53 1.94 15.78
C SER A 65 -17.27 0.44 15.56
N ASP A 66 -18.15 -0.41 16.06
CA ASP A 66 -17.98 -1.86 15.92
C ASP A 66 -18.06 -2.31 14.44
N ASP A 67 -18.91 -1.68 13.63
CA ASP A 67 -18.94 -1.90 12.18
C ASP A 67 -17.63 -1.48 11.49
N GLU A 68 -17.07 -0.32 11.86
CA GLU A 68 -15.80 0.14 11.33
C GLU A 68 -14.63 -0.74 11.77
N LYS A 69 -14.63 -1.24 13.02
CA LYS A 69 -13.63 -2.20 13.49
C LYS A 69 -13.69 -3.51 12.69
N LYS A 70 -14.91 -4.03 12.44
CA LYS A 70 -15.10 -5.22 11.61
C LYS A 70 -14.59 -4.95 10.19
N PHE A 71 -14.98 -3.85 9.59
CA PHE A 71 -14.53 -3.46 8.25
C PHE A 71 -12.99 -3.40 8.15
N VAL A 72 -12.33 -2.75 9.10
CA VAL A 72 -10.87 -2.63 9.13
C VAL A 72 -10.22 -4.01 9.31
N ALA A 73 -10.77 -4.87 10.18
CA ALA A 73 -10.24 -6.23 10.39
C ALA A 73 -10.38 -7.11 9.14
N ASP A 74 -11.52 -7.04 8.45
CA ASP A 74 -11.75 -7.79 7.22
C ASP A 74 -10.85 -7.29 6.08
N LEU A 75 -10.63 -5.97 5.98
CA LEU A 75 -9.71 -5.39 5.01
C LEU A 75 -8.25 -5.77 5.29
N ASP A 76 -7.81 -5.71 6.54
CA ASP A 76 -6.47 -6.18 6.94
C ASP A 76 -6.29 -7.67 6.61
N SER A 77 -7.33 -8.48 6.82
CA SER A 77 -7.31 -9.91 6.47
C SER A 77 -7.24 -10.12 4.96
N ALA A 78 -8.01 -9.36 4.17
CA ALA A 78 -7.96 -9.39 2.71
C ALA A 78 -6.57 -9.05 2.18
N LEU A 79 -5.95 -7.97 2.69
CA LEU A 79 -4.65 -7.51 2.24
C LEU A 79 -3.52 -8.53 2.53
N ARG A 80 -3.67 -9.40 3.51
CA ARG A 80 -2.75 -10.53 3.73
C ARG A 80 -2.82 -11.62 2.66
N LYS A 81 -3.90 -11.66 1.87
CA LYS A 81 -4.14 -12.68 0.83
C LYS A 81 -3.99 -12.14 -0.60
N ILE A 82 -4.09 -10.82 -0.78
CA ILE A 82 -4.00 -10.19 -2.10
C ILE A 82 -2.53 -10.15 -2.56
N PRO A 83 -2.24 -10.53 -3.84
CA PRO A 83 -0.90 -10.46 -4.39
C PRO A 83 -0.30 -9.07 -4.29
N HIS A 84 1.00 -9.01 -4.00
CA HIS A 84 1.74 -7.77 -3.98
C HIS A 84 2.04 -7.26 -5.40
N TYR A 85 1.98 -5.96 -5.57
CA TYR A 85 2.48 -5.27 -6.75
C TYR A 85 3.99 -5.01 -6.60
N LYS A 86 4.77 -5.36 -7.63
CA LYS A 86 6.21 -5.10 -7.66
C LYS A 86 6.49 -4.03 -8.72
N GLY A 87 6.94 -2.85 -8.28
CA GLY A 87 7.27 -1.77 -9.20
C GLY A 87 7.15 -0.37 -8.60
N LYS A 88 7.07 0.63 -9.48
CA LYS A 88 6.93 2.03 -9.08
C LYS A 88 5.46 2.38 -8.87
N LEU A 89 5.19 3.13 -7.82
CA LEU A 89 3.86 3.64 -7.51
C LEU A 89 3.89 5.15 -7.32
N SER A 90 2.74 5.79 -7.50
CA SER A 90 2.57 7.21 -7.27
C SER A 90 1.27 7.51 -6.52
N ARG A 91 1.26 8.65 -5.83
CA ARG A 91 0.09 9.24 -5.20
C ARG A 91 0.16 10.76 -5.32
N SER A 92 -0.93 11.38 -5.74
CA SER A 92 -1.07 12.83 -5.80
C SER A 92 -1.98 13.31 -4.66
N LEU A 93 -1.57 14.35 -3.96
CA LEU A 93 -2.34 14.95 -2.87
C LEU A 93 -2.64 16.39 -3.20
N ARG A 94 -3.93 16.74 -3.07
CA ARG A 94 -4.43 18.11 -3.24
C ARG A 94 -4.94 18.64 -1.92
N PHE A 95 -4.45 19.79 -1.52
CA PHE A 95 -4.84 20.50 -0.32
C PHE A 95 -5.63 21.76 -0.68
N LEU A 96 -6.56 22.13 0.16
CA LEU A 96 -7.36 23.35 -0.03
C LEU A 96 -6.58 24.59 0.37
N TYR A 97 -5.75 24.49 1.40
CA TYR A 97 -4.99 25.60 1.97
C TYR A 97 -3.48 25.35 1.89
N PRO A 98 -2.66 26.38 1.59
CA PRO A 98 -1.20 26.26 1.54
C PRO A 98 -0.58 25.78 2.86
N GLU A 99 -1.12 26.21 4.00
CA GLU A 99 -0.66 25.81 5.34
C GLU A 99 -0.80 24.31 5.60
N ASP A 100 -1.79 23.66 4.98
CA ASP A 100 -1.96 22.20 5.07
C ASP A 100 -0.84 21.47 4.32
N VAL A 101 -0.38 22.03 3.19
CA VAL A 101 0.79 21.51 2.46
C VAL A 101 2.02 21.56 3.33
N GLU A 102 2.31 22.73 3.93
CA GLU A 102 3.50 22.92 4.76
C GLU A 102 3.44 22.01 6.02
N SER A 103 2.26 21.88 6.62
CA SER A 103 2.04 20.96 7.74
C SER A 103 2.28 19.52 7.35
N PHE A 104 1.82 19.10 6.17
CA PHE A 104 1.98 17.73 5.67
C PHE A 104 3.44 17.39 5.39
N ILE A 105 4.18 18.29 4.69
CA ILE A 105 5.54 17.99 4.23
C ILE A 105 6.62 18.11 5.32
N LYS A 106 6.30 18.66 6.50
CA LYS A 106 7.27 18.90 7.57
C LYS A 106 8.09 17.69 7.98
N ASP A 107 7.45 16.48 7.92
CA ASP A 107 8.08 15.23 8.32
C ASP A 107 8.77 14.51 7.12
N TYR A 108 8.65 15.06 5.90
CA TYR A 108 9.22 14.47 4.70
C TYR A 108 10.61 15.02 4.32
N PHE A 109 11.51 15.14 5.31
CA PHE A 109 12.90 15.47 5.03
C PHE A 109 13.73 14.21 4.74
N VAL A 110 14.75 14.35 3.91
CA VAL A 110 15.59 13.23 3.44
C VAL A 110 16.21 12.49 4.63
N GLY A 111 16.07 11.18 4.63
CA GLY A 111 16.56 10.28 5.65
C GLY A 111 15.57 10.04 6.81
N ASN A 112 14.47 10.79 6.89
CA ASN A 112 13.42 10.50 7.87
C ASN A 112 12.61 9.26 7.46
N THR A 113 12.01 8.60 8.45
CA THR A 113 11.03 7.53 8.24
C THR A 113 9.65 8.04 8.61
N VAL A 114 8.72 7.96 7.65
CA VAL A 114 7.31 8.29 7.85
C VAL A 114 6.49 7.03 8.00
N THR A 115 5.52 7.03 8.90
CA THR A 115 4.59 5.91 9.13
C THR A 115 3.18 6.36 8.76
N TYR A 116 2.47 5.51 8.04
CA TYR A 116 1.06 5.72 7.71
C TYR A 116 0.20 4.84 8.61
N PRO A 117 -0.44 5.38 9.66
CA PRO A 117 -1.32 4.60 10.53
C PRO A 117 -2.62 4.20 9.84
N GLU A 118 -2.95 4.83 8.72
CA GLU A 118 -4.06 4.50 7.84
C GLU A 118 -3.63 3.61 6.66
N PHE A 119 -4.60 3.13 5.90
CA PHE A 119 -4.35 2.50 4.62
C PHE A 119 -3.85 3.54 3.60
N LEU A 120 -2.79 3.20 2.86
CA LEU A 120 -2.23 4.11 1.87
C LEU A 120 -2.58 3.64 0.45
N SER A 121 -3.52 4.35 -0.18
CA SER A 121 -3.87 4.15 -1.60
C SER A 121 -2.84 4.81 -2.51
N THR A 122 -2.38 4.06 -3.49
CA THR A 122 -1.43 4.48 -4.52
C THR A 122 -1.87 3.95 -5.88
N THR A 123 -1.25 4.41 -6.97
CA THR A 123 -1.55 3.96 -8.32
C THR A 123 -0.28 3.57 -9.08
N PHE A 124 -0.39 2.61 -10.00
CA PHE A 124 0.68 2.31 -10.95
C PHE A 124 0.34 2.81 -12.36
N GLY A 125 1.37 2.99 -13.18
CA GLY A 125 1.23 3.59 -14.50
C GLY A 125 1.28 5.12 -14.46
N SER A 126 0.24 5.79 -14.99
CA SER A 126 0.13 7.25 -14.92
C SER A 126 -0.40 7.67 -13.56
N THR A 127 0.12 8.78 -13.02
CA THR A 127 -0.37 9.35 -11.75
C THR A 127 -1.84 9.73 -11.88
N TYR A 128 -2.63 9.24 -10.93
CA TYR A 128 -4.04 9.61 -10.82
C TYR A 128 -4.16 11.05 -10.27
N ASN A 129 -4.98 11.89 -10.90
CA ASN A 129 -5.17 13.31 -10.54
C ASN A 129 -3.84 14.07 -10.35
N PRO A 130 -3.03 14.29 -11.41
CA PRO A 130 -1.66 14.81 -11.28
C PRO A 130 -1.56 16.28 -10.80
N ASP A 131 -2.67 16.98 -10.61
CA ASP A 131 -2.72 18.41 -10.28
C ASP A 131 -2.52 18.73 -8.78
N GLY A 132 -2.15 17.73 -7.96
CA GLY A 132 -1.89 17.94 -6.54
C GLY A 132 -0.59 18.69 -6.28
N GLN A 133 -0.56 19.48 -5.19
CA GLN A 133 0.64 20.21 -4.74
C GLN A 133 1.74 19.28 -4.21
N VAL A 134 1.38 18.03 -3.83
CA VAL A 134 2.33 17.02 -3.37
C VAL A 134 2.20 15.76 -4.21
N GLN A 135 3.33 15.34 -4.79
CA GLN A 135 3.47 14.11 -5.55
C GLN A 135 4.39 13.15 -4.78
N ILE A 136 3.86 12.00 -4.39
CA ILE A 136 4.61 10.96 -3.71
C ILE A 136 4.91 9.85 -4.70
N TYR A 137 6.14 9.37 -4.73
CA TYR A 137 6.61 8.26 -5.55
C TYR A 137 7.22 7.18 -4.66
N ILE A 138 6.70 5.96 -4.71
CA ILE A 138 7.32 4.81 -4.07
C ILE A 138 8.17 4.10 -5.12
N VAL A 139 9.49 4.06 -4.88
CA VAL A 139 10.50 3.73 -5.91
C VAL A 139 10.59 2.24 -6.20
N GLY A 140 10.10 1.40 -5.33
CA GLY A 140 10.18 -0.05 -5.52
C GLY A 140 9.26 -0.77 -4.57
N SER A 141 7.95 -0.75 -4.89
CA SER A 141 6.95 -1.45 -4.09
C SER A 141 7.17 -2.95 -4.08
N LYS A 142 7.04 -3.54 -2.90
CA LYS A 142 7.03 -4.97 -2.65
C LYS A 142 5.92 -5.39 -1.68
N LEU A 143 5.35 -4.43 -0.92
CA LEU A 143 4.35 -4.68 0.13
C LEU A 143 2.95 -4.19 -0.25
N GLY A 144 2.84 -3.33 -1.27
CA GLY A 144 1.55 -2.84 -1.74
C GLY A 144 0.73 -3.95 -2.40
N CYS A 145 -0.53 -4.10 -2.01
CA CYS A 145 -1.45 -5.13 -2.50
C CYS A 145 -2.16 -4.65 -3.76
N ASP A 146 -2.13 -5.43 -4.84
CA ASP A 146 -2.77 -5.09 -6.12
C ASP A 146 -4.27 -5.32 -6.05
N ILE A 147 -5.03 -4.25 -5.86
CA ILE A 147 -6.51 -4.27 -5.87
C ILE A 147 -7.10 -3.72 -7.18
N SER A 148 -6.29 -3.54 -8.21
CA SER A 148 -6.71 -2.97 -9.50
C SER A 148 -7.85 -3.73 -10.18
N LYS A 149 -8.01 -5.03 -9.91
CA LYS A 149 -9.14 -5.82 -10.40
C LYS A 149 -10.50 -5.32 -9.91
N TYR A 150 -10.53 -4.63 -8.77
CA TYR A 150 -11.75 -4.02 -8.22
C TYR A 150 -11.93 -2.56 -8.66
N ASN A 151 -10.81 -1.87 -8.95
CA ASN A 151 -10.80 -0.47 -9.40
C ASN A 151 -9.83 -0.29 -10.59
N ASN A 152 -10.23 -0.83 -11.73
CA ASN A 152 -9.40 -0.85 -12.95
C ASN A 152 -9.10 0.56 -13.50
N LYS A 153 -9.97 1.54 -13.23
CA LYS A 153 -9.77 2.92 -13.70
C LYS A 153 -8.57 3.59 -13.01
N GLU A 154 -8.39 3.34 -11.73
CA GLU A 154 -7.34 3.95 -10.93
C GLU A 154 -6.08 3.09 -10.85
N LYS A 155 -6.14 1.82 -11.28
CA LYS A 155 -5.01 0.87 -11.16
C LYS A 155 -4.45 0.89 -9.74
N GLU A 156 -5.33 0.72 -8.76
CA GLU A 156 -5.04 0.96 -7.37
C GLU A 156 -4.20 -0.15 -6.76
N VAL A 157 -3.19 0.27 -6.00
CA VAL A 157 -2.38 -0.57 -5.12
C VAL A 157 -2.50 -0.02 -3.70
N LEU A 158 -2.95 -0.88 -2.79
CA LEU A 158 -3.25 -0.50 -1.42
C LEU A 158 -2.23 -1.07 -0.45
N TYR A 159 -1.64 -0.22 0.36
CA TYR A 159 -0.82 -0.62 1.49
C TYR A 159 -1.68 -0.84 2.73
N ALA A 160 -1.35 -1.86 3.50
CA ALA A 160 -1.90 -2.08 4.82
C ALA A 160 -1.53 -0.92 5.75
N ARG A 161 -2.13 -0.89 6.93
CA ARG A 161 -1.85 0.11 7.97
C ARG A 161 -0.45 -0.06 8.54
N ASP A 162 0.05 1.01 9.15
CA ASP A 162 1.33 1.06 9.86
C ASP A 162 2.58 0.79 9.00
N ASN A 163 2.44 0.87 7.67
CA ASN A 163 3.58 0.77 6.78
C ASN A 163 4.52 1.97 6.94
N LYS A 164 5.81 1.68 6.89
CA LYS A 164 6.89 2.65 7.07
C LYS A 164 7.63 2.88 5.76
N PHE A 165 7.99 4.14 5.57
CA PHE A 165 8.71 4.54 4.36
C PHE A 165 9.83 5.51 4.72
N LYS A 166 11.02 5.24 4.21
CA LYS A 166 12.16 6.15 4.28
C LYS A 166 12.08 7.18 3.18
N VAL A 167 12.27 8.44 3.53
CA VAL A 167 12.33 9.54 2.56
C VAL A 167 13.70 9.54 1.91
N LEU A 168 13.74 9.17 0.61
CA LEU A 168 14.97 9.17 -0.18
C LEU A 168 15.31 10.54 -0.76
N ARG A 169 14.28 11.27 -1.16
CA ARG A 169 14.42 12.58 -1.79
C ARG A 169 13.15 13.40 -1.59
N HIS A 170 13.33 14.69 -1.38
CA HIS A 170 12.27 15.70 -1.43
C HIS A 170 12.77 16.90 -2.24
N SER A 171 11.99 17.35 -3.21
CA SER A 171 12.31 18.51 -4.02
C SER A 171 11.04 19.27 -4.38
N LYS A 172 11.12 20.60 -4.50
CA LYS A 172 10.04 21.47 -4.97
C LYS A 172 10.36 21.95 -6.37
N LYS A 173 9.46 21.74 -7.32
CA LYS A 173 9.58 22.21 -8.70
C LYS A 173 8.24 22.77 -9.16
N ASN A 174 8.23 24.01 -9.66
CA ASN A 174 7.03 24.70 -10.15
C ASN A 174 5.87 24.71 -9.12
N GLY A 175 6.20 24.89 -7.82
CA GLY A 175 5.24 24.88 -6.75
C GLY A 175 4.82 23.49 -6.25
N VAL A 176 5.20 22.42 -6.95
CA VAL A 176 4.85 21.04 -6.59
C VAL A 176 5.97 20.39 -5.81
N HIS A 177 5.65 19.78 -4.68
CA HIS A 177 6.56 18.97 -3.87
C HIS A 177 6.61 17.55 -4.44
N ASN A 178 7.81 17.08 -4.79
CA ASN A 178 8.05 15.73 -5.27
C ASN A 178 8.83 14.95 -4.20
N ILE A 179 8.20 13.93 -3.63
CA ILE A 179 8.70 13.14 -2.51
C ILE A 179 8.92 11.71 -2.99
N TYR A 180 10.11 11.18 -2.77
CA TYR A 180 10.48 9.81 -3.16
C TYR A 180 10.67 8.97 -1.91
N LEU A 181 9.94 7.88 -1.83
CA LEU A 181 9.87 6.99 -0.68
C LEU A 181 10.40 5.60 -1.04
N TRP A 182 10.96 4.94 -0.03
CA TRP A 182 11.37 3.54 -0.04
C TRP A 182 10.71 2.81 1.10
N GLU A 183 10.15 1.64 0.84
CA GLU A 183 9.55 0.79 1.87
C GLU A 183 10.60 0.34 2.88
N GLU A 184 10.27 0.43 4.17
CA GLU A 184 11.03 -0.18 5.25
C GLU A 184 10.27 -1.41 5.76
N LYS A 185 11.01 -2.53 5.95
CA LYS A 185 10.46 -3.77 6.52
C LYS A 185 10.31 -3.65 8.02
#